data_24a613af2a00d70eeee6a1bd0c2bb3a9
#
_entry.id   24a613af2a00d70eeee6a1bd0c2bb3a9
#
_cell.length_a   1.000
_cell.length_b   1.000
_cell.length_c   1.000
_cell.angle_alpha   90.00
_cell.angle_beta   90.00
_cell.angle_gamma   90.00
#
_symmetry.space_group_name_H-M   'P 1'
#
loop_
_entity.id
_entity.type
_entity.pdbx_description
1 polymer ?
#
loop_
_entity_poly.entity_id
_entity_poly.type
_entity_poly.pdbx_seq_one_letter_code
_entity_poly.pdbx_strand_id
1 'polypeptide(L)'
;MSYNYCTLFDSNYLTRGLAMYESLKKNSDKFHLYIFSFDDRSYKVLKELKLEAATIIQLEEFEDDELLNIKKSRTPGEYCWTCTPSIIKYCIEKYNLSSCTYLDADLYFFSNPAVLIKELDEKSVLITEHRYTKEYDQSKTSGIYCVQFMTFKNDKNGIEVLNWWRNACNEWCYARFEDGKFGDQKYLDDWLNRFNGVYSLKNLGGGVAPWNIQQYDLSKKEFELIFYHFHGFKFLENNKLEFGNYKLRKFDLKNLYKPYIS
;
A
#
# COMPACT_ATOMS: atom_id res chain seq x y z
N MET A 1 -15.19 16.52 -0.55
CA MET A 1 -14.75 15.54 0.46
C MET A 1 -13.24 15.51 0.46
N SER A 2 -12.61 15.35 1.60
CA SER A 2 -11.18 15.08 1.70
C SER A 2 -10.96 13.57 1.79
N TYR A 3 -9.98 13.03 1.05
CA TYR A 3 -9.62 11.62 1.13
C TYR A 3 -8.55 11.41 2.20
N ASN A 4 -8.70 10.37 3.02
CA ASN A 4 -7.77 10.04 4.08
C ASN A 4 -6.97 8.82 3.68
N TYR A 5 -5.65 8.96 3.72
CA TYR A 5 -4.70 7.91 3.41
C TYR A 5 -3.83 7.60 4.62
N CYS A 6 -3.35 6.36 4.72
CA CYS A 6 -2.33 6.00 5.68
C CYS A 6 -1.25 5.15 5.01
N THR A 7 -0.05 5.24 5.54
CA THR A 7 1.12 4.46 5.12
C THR A 7 2.04 4.24 6.30
N LEU A 8 2.92 3.26 6.17
CA LEU A 8 3.95 2.99 7.18
C LEU A 8 5.30 2.72 6.50
N PHE A 9 6.37 3.21 7.10
CA PHE A 9 7.73 2.90 6.65
C PHE A 9 8.78 3.29 7.70
N ASP A 10 9.95 2.67 7.59
CA ASP A 10 11.16 2.99 8.35
C ASP A 10 12.10 3.91 7.54
N SER A 11 13.26 4.24 8.11
CA SER A 11 14.27 5.08 7.46
C SER A 11 14.85 4.48 6.17
N ASN A 12 14.75 3.17 5.94
CA ASN A 12 15.21 2.53 4.69
C ASN A 12 14.25 2.82 3.52
N TYR A 13 12.98 3.09 3.82
CA TYR A 13 11.96 3.45 2.84
C TYR A 13 11.64 4.95 2.80
N LEU A 14 12.32 5.76 3.60
CA LEU A 14 12.01 7.20 3.74
C LEU A 14 11.97 7.95 2.40
N THR A 15 12.95 7.75 1.52
CA THR A 15 12.98 8.40 0.20
C THR A 15 11.83 7.95 -0.70
N ARG A 16 11.42 6.67 -0.62
CA ARG A 16 10.28 6.16 -1.36
C ARG A 16 8.97 6.74 -0.83
N GLY A 17 8.80 6.74 0.50
CA GLY A 17 7.62 7.33 1.15
C GLY A 17 7.47 8.83 0.86
N LEU A 18 8.58 9.56 0.78
CA LEU A 18 8.58 10.97 0.36
C LEU A 18 8.22 11.15 -1.12
N ALA A 19 8.73 10.30 -2.02
CA ALA A 19 8.35 10.32 -3.44
C ALA A 19 6.86 9.98 -3.61
N MET A 20 6.34 9.02 -2.84
CA MET A 20 4.91 8.70 -2.80
C MET A 20 4.10 9.92 -2.33
N TYR A 21 4.47 10.56 -1.22
CA TYR A 21 3.80 11.76 -0.71
C TYR A 21 3.81 12.90 -1.72
N GLU A 22 4.97 13.24 -2.31
CA GLU A 22 5.06 14.33 -3.27
C GLU A 22 4.21 14.07 -4.53
N SER A 23 4.20 12.84 -5.03
CA SER A 23 3.36 12.45 -6.16
C SER A 23 1.86 12.48 -5.81
N LEU A 24 1.48 12.06 -4.60
CA LEU A 24 0.13 12.14 -4.09
C LEU A 24 -0.32 13.61 -3.99
N LYS A 25 0.51 14.47 -3.37
CA LYS A 25 0.27 15.92 -3.24
C LYS A 25 0.07 16.58 -4.61
N LYS A 26 0.89 16.23 -5.58
CA LYS A 26 0.81 16.78 -6.94
C LYS A 26 -0.48 16.40 -7.67
N ASN A 27 -1.00 15.20 -7.42
CA ASN A 27 -2.13 14.63 -8.17
C ASN A 27 -3.45 14.59 -7.38
N SER A 28 -3.51 15.15 -6.18
CA SER A 28 -4.70 15.14 -5.33
C SER A 28 -5.14 16.55 -4.94
N ASP A 29 -6.43 16.87 -5.08
CA ASP A 29 -6.94 18.19 -4.72
C ASP A 29 -7.08 18.40 -3.21
N LYS A 30 -7.65 17.40 -2.51
CA LYS A 30 -7.90 17.43 -1.06
C LYS A 30 -7.66 16.05 -0.46
N PHE A 31 -6.60 15.95 0.30
CA PHE A 31 -6.26 14.71 1.02
C PHE A 31 -5.67 15.02 2.39
N HIS A 32 -5.59 13.98 3.23
CA HIS A 32 -4.76 13.95 4.42
C HIS A 32 -4.03 12.61 4.49
N LEU A 33 -2.72 12.62 4.76
CA LEU A 33 -1.89 11.42 4.85
C LEU A 33 -1.41 11.20 6.28
N TYR A 34 -1.74 10.06 6.86
CA TYR A 34 -1.23 9.60 8.14
C TYR A 34 -0.01 8.72 7.91
N ILE A 35 1.16 9.15 8.34
CA ILE A 35 2.44 8.45 8.13
C ILE A 35 2.89 7.85 9.46
N PHE A 36 2.89 6.52 9.52
CA PHE A 36 3.41 5.78 10.67
C PHE A 36 4.90 5.54 10.49
N SER A 37 5.69 6.17 11.33
CA SER A 37 7.13 6.08 11.30
C SER A 37 7.60 4.89 12.13
N PHE A 38 8.30 3.94 11.48
CA PHE A 38 8.69 2.66 12.09
C PHE A 38 10.08 2.68 12.71
N ASP A 39 10.73 3.84 12.78
CA ASP A 39 11.93 4.11 13.57
C ASP A 39 12.09 5.60 13.94
N ASP A 40 12.91 5.87 14.93
CA ASP A 40 13.21 7.23 15.42
C ASP A 40 13.82 8.13 14.36
N ARG A 41 14.60 7.57 13.44
CA ARG A 41 15.29 8.34 12.41
C ARG A 41 14.28 8.88 11.39
N SER A 42 13.40 8.04 10.88
CA SER A 42 12.35 8.48 9.95
C SER A 42 11.40 9.46 10.64
N TYR A 43 11.04 9.22 11.91
CA TYR A 43 10.21 10.15 12.68
C TYR A 43 10.81 11.55 12.77
N LYS A 44 12.07 11.66 13.19
CA LYS A 44 12.77 12.95 13.32
C LYS A 44 12.78 13.70 11.99
N VAL A 45 13.18 13.03 10.91
CA VAL A 45 13.23 13.63 9.58
C VAL A 45 11.86 14.10 9.12
N LEU A 46 10.82 13.25 9.23
CA LEU A 46 9.47 13.60 8.81
C LEU A 46 8.88 14.78 9.60
N LYS A 47 9.17 14.87 10.90
CA LYS A 47 8.75 16.01 11.74
C LYS A 47 9.44 17.31 11.34
N GLU A 48 10.73 17.27 10.99
CA GLU A 48 11.49 18.42 10.52
C GLU A 48 11.01 18.94 9.17
N LEU A 49 10.59 18.03 8.27
CA LEU A 49 10.10 18.38 6.94
C LEU A 49 8.75 19.14 6.94
N LYS A 50 7.98 19.07 8.02
CA LYS A 50 6.67 19.76 8.18
C LYS A 50 5.76 19.58 6.96
N LEU A 51 5.57 18.34 6.55
CA LEU A 51 4.79 17.97 5.37
C LEU A 51 3.35 18.51 5.47
N GLU A 52 2.88 19.19 4.42
CA GLU A 52 1.52 19.72 4.34
C GLU A 52 0.50 18.58 4.24
N ALA A 53 -0.67 18.75 4.86
CA ALA A 53 -1.75 17.75 4.85
C ALA A 53 -1.27 16.35 5.30
N ALA A 54 -0.30 16.27 6.21
CA ALA A 54 0.23 15.04 6.77
C ALA A 54 0.27 15.07 8.29
N THR A 55 0.02 13.93 8.90
CA THR A 55 0.22 13.67 10.34
C THR A 55 1.26 12.59 10.49
N ILE A 56 2.33 12.87 11.23
CA ILE A 56 3.39 11.91 11.50
C ILE A 56 3.12 11.26 12.86
N ILE A 57 3.00 9.94 12.88
CA ILE A 57 2.67 9.12 14.03
C ILE A 57 3.86 8.21 14.34
N GLN A 58 4.28 8.20 15.58
CA GLN A 58 5.37 7.37 16.08
C GLN A 58 4.85 5.99 16.49
N LEU A 59 5.70 4.97 16.48
CA LEU A 59 5.30 3.60 16.83
C LEU A 59 4.62 3.53 18.19
N GLU A 60 5.20 4.17 19.19
CA GLU A 60 4.71 4.17 20.58
C GLU A 60 3.31 4.77 20.73
N GLU A 61 2.85 5.58 19.76
CA GLU A 61 1.52 6.18 19.78
C GLU A 61 0.42 5.20 19.39
N PHE A 62 0.75 4.15 18.60
CA PHE A 62 -0.25 3.23 18.07
C PHE A 62 -0.07 1.77 18.49
N GLU A 63 1.13 1.37 18.92
CA GLU A 63 1.40 0.02 19.40
C GLU A 63 0.64 -0.26 20.70
N ASP A 64 -0.16 -1.31 20.69
CA ASP A 64 -0.78 -1.87 21.89
C ASP A 64 0.03 -3.07 22.44
N ASP A 65 -0.36 -3.59 23.60
CA ASP A 65 0.33 -4.72 24.24
C ASP A 65 0.35 -5.96 23.36
N GLU A 66 -0.67 -6.17 22.53
CA GLU A 66 -0.74 -7.30 21.59
C GLU A 66 0.34 -7.16 20.51
N LEU A 67 0.43 -6.02 19.85
CA LEU A 67 1.44 -5.73 18.83
C LEU A 67 2.85 -5.79 19.40
N LEU A 68 3.08 -5.23 20.59
CA LEU A 68 4.39 -5.29 21.28
C LEU A 68 4.84 -6.73 21.57
N ASN A 69 3.91 -7.61 21.96
CA ASN A 69 4.22 -9.02 22.16
C ASN A 69 4.56 -9.75 20.85
N ILE A 70 3.78 -9.48 19.78
CA ILE A 70 3.96 -10.07 18.45
C ILE A 70 5.27 -9.61 17.81
N LYS A 71 5.64 -8.34 17.97
CA LYS A 71 6.86 -7.72 17.43
C LYS A 71 8.11 -8.55 17.66
N LYS A 72 8.22 -9.20 18.83
CA LYS A 72 9.36 -10.05 19.22
C LYS A 72 9.55 -11.28 18.32
N SER A 73 8.52 -11.72 17.63
CA SER A 73 8.50 -12.92 16.79
C SER A 73 8.53 -12.63 15.30
N ARG A 74 8.61 -11.37 14.89
CA ARG A 74 8.58 -10.90 13.50
C ARG A 74 9.89 -10.24 13.11
N THR A 75 10.33 -10.44 11.88
CA THR A 75 11.34 -9.54 11.26
C THR A 75 10.74 -8.15 11.08
N PRO A 76 11.57 -7.09 10.90
CA PRO A 76 11.05 -5.74 10.66
C PRO A 76 10.03 -5.67 9.51
N GLY A 77 10.26 -6.36 8.39
CA GLY A 77 9.32 -6.39 7.27
C GLY A 77 8.02 -7.13 7.59
N GLU A 78 8.10 -8.29 8.26
CA GLU A 78 6.91 -9.02 8.70
C GLU A 78 6.09 -8.23 9.73
N TYR A 79 6.76 -7.45 10.58
CA TYR A 79 6.09 -6.59 11.52
C TYR A 79 5.37 -5.42 10.82
N CYS A 80 5.98 -4.82 9.79
CA CYS A 80 5.30 -3.84 8.95
C CYS A 80 4.01 -4.42 8.37
N TRP A 81 4.06 -5.60 7.74
CA TRP A 81 2.86 -6.28 7.21
C TRP A 81 1.83 -6.60 8.29
N THR A 82 2.27 -7.08 9.46
CA THR A 82 1.37 -7.33 10.61
C THR A 82 0.63 -6.05 11.02
N CYS A 83 1.29 -4.90 10.99
CA CYS A 83 0.73 -3.62 11.41
C CYS A 83 -0.20 -2.97 10.39
N THR A 84 -0.19 -3.39 9.12
CA THR A 84 -1.00 -2.76 8.06
C THR A 84 -2.48 -2.61 8.43
N PRO A 85 -3.23 -3.66 8.84
CA PRO A 85 -4.61 -3.49 9.27
C PRO A 85 -4.76 -2.64 10.54
N SER A 86 -3.77 -2.68 11.44
CA SER A 86 -3.81 -1.94 12.70
C SER A 86 -3.70 -0.43 12.49
N ILE A 87 -2.86 0.04 11.56
CA ILE A 87 -2.74 1.48 11.26
C ILE A 87 -4.01 2.03 10.59
N ILE A 88 -4.65 1.26 9.71
CA ILE A 88 -5.93 1.64 9.09
C ILE A 88 -7.00 1.81 10.17
N LYS A 89 -7.12 0.80 11.06
CA LYS A 89 -8.05 0.83 12.19
C LYS A 89 -7.78 2.01 13.11
N TYR A 90 -6.52 2.24 13.50
CA TYR A 90 -6.10 3.37 14.31
C TYR A 90 -6.55 4.71 13.69
N CYS A 91 -6.31 4.91 12.39
CA CYS A 91 -6.72 6.14 11.71
C CYS A 91 -8.23 6.34 11.77
N ILE A 92 -9.02 5.30 11.45
CA ILE A 92 -10.48 5.36 11.46
C ILE A 92 -11.00 5.73 12.85
N GLU A 93 -10.52 5.06 13.90
CA GLU A 93 -11.00 5.25 15.27
C GLU A 93 -10.48 6.55 15.90
N LYS A 94 -9.17 6.81 15.83
CA LYS A 94 -8.53 7.96 16.47
C LYS A 94 -9.01 9.30 15.92
N TYR A 95 -9.20 9.35 14.59
CA TYR A 95 -9.56 10.59 13.90
C TYR A 95 -11.03 10.62 13.45
N ASN A 96 -11.82 9.63 13.86
CA ASN A 96 -13.24 9.50 13.52
C ASN A 96 -13.50 9.64 12.00
N LEU A 97 -12.70 8.92 11.19
CA LEU A 97 -12.78 9.00 9.75
C LEU A 97 -13.95 8.19 9.20
N SER A 98 -14.60 8.68 8.16
CA SER A 98 -15.61 7.91 7.41
C SER A 98 -15.01 6.78 6.58
N SER A 99 -13.75 6.92 6.19
CA SER A 99 -12.96 5.90 5.48
C SER A 99 -11.47 6.22 5.56
N CYS A 100 -10.63 5.19 5.40
CA CYS A 100 -9.19 5.32 5.27
C CYS A 100 -8.68 4.40 4.17
N THR A 101 -7.73 4.89 3.35
CA THR A 101 -7.07 4.13 2.29
C THR A 101 -5.61 3.91 2.64
N TYR A 102 -5.18 2.65 2.73
CA TYR A 102 -3.78 2.29 2.88
C TYR A 102 -3.02 2.41 1.56
N LEU A 103 -1.80 2.90 1.63
CA LEU A 103 -0.87 3.02 0.51
C LEU A 103 0.48 2.39 0.88
N ASP A 104 1.02 1.53 0.01
CA ASP A 104 2.42 1.12 0.12
C ASP A 104 3.35 2.32 -0.10
N ALA A 105 4.45 2.38 0.64
CA ALA A 105 5.37 3.51 0.62
C ALA A 105 6.15 3.66 -0.70
N ASP A 106 6.18 2.63 -1.53
CA ASP A 106 6.85 2.62 -2.84
C ASP A 106 5.89 2.74 -4.03
N LEU A 107 4.70 3.30 -3.80
CA LEU A 107 3.82 3.79 -4.86
C LEU A 107 4.29 5.15 -5.39
N TYR A 108 3.93 5.46 -6.63
CA TYR A 108 4.05 6.80 -7.21
C TYR A 108 2.82 7.10 -8.06
N PHE A 109 2.19 8.23 -7.81
CA PHE A 109 0.96 8.64 -8.47
C PHE A 109 1.25 9.46 -9.72
N PHE A 110 0.56 9.12 -10.82
CA PHE A 110 0.62 9.83 -12.11
C PHE A 110 -0.68 10.58 -12.40
N SER A 111 -1.78 10.17 -11.75
CA SER A 111 -3.10 10.80 -11.83
C SER A 111 -3.80 10.75 -10.47
N ASN A 112 -4.96 11.40 -10.37
CA ASN A 112 -5.70 11.51 -9.11
C ASN A 112 -6.25 10.15 -8.62
N PRO A 113 -5.77 9.62 -7.48
CA PRO A 113 -6.22 8.32 -6.97
C PRO A 113 -7.67 8.30 -6.48
N ALA A 114 -8.30 9.46 -6.31
CA ALA A 114 -9.71 9.53 -5.89
C ALA A 114 -10.66 8.78 -6.84
N VAL A 115 -10.29 8.64 -8.12
CA VAL A 115 -11.11 7.91 -9.10
C VAL A 115 -11.23 6.42 -8.73
N LEU A 116 -10.17 5.84 -8.12
CA LEU A 116 -10.17 4.45 -7.67
C LEU A 116 -11.09 4.26 -6.45
N ILE A 117 -11.04 5.20 -5.51
CA ILE A 117 -11.88 5.15 -4.29
C ILE A 117 -13.35 5.33 -4.66
N LYS A 118 -13.66 6.13 -5.68
CA LYS A 118 -15.04 6.33 -6.17
C LYS A 118 -15.66 5.06 -6.74
N GLU A 119 -14.86 4.13 -7.28
CA GLU A 119 -15.38 2.83 -7.72
C GLU A 119 -15.97 1.99 -6.59
N LEU A 120 -15.59 2.27 -5.34
CA LEU A 120 -16.12 1.55 -4.18
C LEU A 120 -17.65 1.74 -4.02
N ASP A 121 -18.18 2.90 -4.47
CA ASP A 121 -19.60 3.24 -4.43
C ASP A 121 -20.24 2.83 -3.09
N GLU A 122 -21.27 1.98 -3.10
CA GLU A 122 -21.96 1.49 -1.90
C GLU A 122 -21.23 0.36 -1.16
N LYS A 123 -20.10 -0.13 -1.71
CA LYS A 123 -19.27 -1.16 -1.07
C LYS A 123 -18.43 -0.58 0.07
N SER A 124 -17.94 -1.45 0.94
CA SER A 124 -17.26 -1.07 2.19
C SER A 124 -15.76 -1.23 2.16
N VAL A 125 -15.24 -2.18 1.35
CA VAL A 125 -13.80 -2.50 1.26
C VAL A 125 -13.36 -2.61 -0.19
N LEU A 126 -12.32 -1.87 -0.56
CA LEU A 126 -11.66 -1.95 -1.87
C LEU A 126 -10.37 -2.73 -1.76
N ILE A 127 -10.21 -3.74 -2.61
CA ILE A 127 -8.97 -4.51 -2.77
C ILE A 127 -8.49 -4.47 -4.22
N THR A 128 -7.18 -4.63 -4.43
CA THR A 128 -6.54 -4.51 -5.75
C THR A 128 -5.88 -5.82 -6.15
N GLU A 129 -6.21 -6.35 -7.32
CA GLU A 129 -5.58 -7.55 -7.85
C GLU A 129 -4.15 -7.28 -8.30
N HIS A 130 -3.24 -8.27 -8.14
CA HIS A 130 -1.89 -8.23 -8.75
C HIS A 130 -1.96 -8.22 -10.27
N ARG A 131 -2.96 -8.87 -10.87
CA ARG A 131 -3.11 -9.00 -12.33
C ARG A 131 -1.82 -9.49 -12.98
N TYR A 132 -1.18 -10.50 -12.39
CA TYR A 132 0.08 -11.03 -12.88
C TYR A 132 0.06 -11.38 -14.38
N THR A 133 1.17 -11.12 -15.07
CA THR A 133 1.42 -11.81 -16.33
C THR A 133 1.76 -13.28 -16.06
N LYS A 134 1.57 -14.15 -17.04
CA LYS A 134 1.86 -15.59 -16.90
C LYS A 134 3.30 -15.86 -16.45
N GLU A 135 4.27 -15.03 -16.86
CA GLU A 135 5.69 -15.16 -16.52
C GLU A 135 5.95 -14.91 -15.02
N TYR A 136 5.18 -14.02 -14.41
CA TYR A 136 5.39 -13.58 -13.02
C TYR A 136 4.28 -14.03 -12.06
N ASP A 137 3.44 -14.98 -12.48
CA ASP A 137 2.30 -15.43 -11.68
C ASP A 137 2.73 -16.12 -10.40
N GLN A 138 2.46 -15.45 -9.27
CA GLN A 138 2.66 -15.94 -7.92
C GLN A 138 1.32 -16.08 -7.16
N SER A 139 0.19 -16.14 -7.86
CA SER A 139 -1.13 -16.20 -7.23
C SER A 139 -1.28 -17.37 -6.25
N LYS A 140 -0.63 -18.50 -6.52
CA LYS A 140 -0.66 -19.69 -5.66
C LYS A 140 0.06 -19.50 -4.33
N THR A 141 1.14 -18.72 -4.31
CA THR A 141 1.97 -18.49 -3.12
C THR A 141 1.68 -17.15 -2.47
N SER A 142 1.84 -16.06 -3.21
CA SER A 142 1.72 -14.70 -2.68
C SER A 142 0.29 -14.14 -2.69
N GLY A 143 -0.64 -14.74 -3.42
CA GLY A 143 -2.04 -14.33 -3.46
C GLY A 143 -2.46 -13.64 -4.75
N ILE A 144 -3.78 -13.63 -4.98
CA ILE A 144 -4.43 -12.98 -6.13
C ILE A 144 -4.38 -11.46 -5.96
N TYR A 145 -4.55 -10.99 -4.72
CA TYR A 145 -4.64 -9.57 -4.37
C TYR A 145 -3.38 -9.05 -3.71
N CYS A 146 -3.12 -7.74 -3.92
CA CYS A 146 -2.02 -7.00 -3.34
C CYS A 146 -2.55 -5.96 -2.35
N VAL A 147 -1.88 -5.81 -1.23
CA VAL A 147 -2.25 -4.84 -0.18
C VAL A 147 -1.97 -3.38 -0.59
N GLN A 148 -1.17 -3.15 -1.58
CA GLN A 148 -0.61 -1.87 -2.05
C GLN A 148 -1.54 -0.64 -2.02
N PHE A 149 -2.86 -0.84 -2.25
CA PHE A 149 -3.88 0.21 -2.25
C PHE A 149 -5.21 -0.41 -1.81
N MET A 150 -5.63 -0.14 -0.59
CA MET A 150 -6.84 -0.71 0.01
C MET A 150 -7.64 0.35 0.75
N THR A 151 -8.94 0.41 0.52
CA THR A 151 -9.84 1.34 1.22
C THR A 151 -10.79 0.60 2.13
N PHE A 152 -10.96 1.11 3.35
CA PHE A 152 -11.97 0.62 4.31
C PHE A 152 -12.88 1.78 4.72
N LYS A 153 -14.20 1.58 4.61
CA LYS A 153 -15.19 2.51 5.19
C LYS A 153 -15.43 2.20 6.66
N ASN A 154 -15.74 3.24 7.40
CA ASN A 154 -16.19 3.15 8.79
C ASN A 154 -17.68 2.79 8.85
N ASP A 155 -18.00 1.61 8.35
CA ASP A 155 -19.33 1.02 8.41
C ASP A 155 -19.26 -0.42 8.93
N LYS A 156 -20.40 -1.05 9.16
CA LYS A 156 -20.45 -2.41 9.74
C LYS A 156 -19.59 -3.42 8.97
N ASN A 157 -19.71 -3.46 7.64
CA ASN A 157 -19.00 -4.43 6.83
C ASN A 157 -17.50 -4.13 6.77
N GLY A 158 -17.12 -2.86 6.57
CA GLY A 158 -15.71 -2.42 6.52
C GLY A 158 -14.96 -2.73 7.82
N ILE A 159 -15.58 -2.43 8.96
CA ILE A 159 -14.99 -2.70 10.27
C ILE A 159 -14.95 -4.20 10.60
N GLU A 160 -15.95 -4.97 10.18
CA GLU A 160 -15.92 -6.44 10.31
C GLU A 160 -14.72 -7.05 9.59
N VAL A 161 -14.52 -6.71 8.30
CA VAL A 161 -13.39 -7.20 7.50
C VAL A 161 -12.06 -6.75 8.10
N LEU A 162 -11.95 -5.48 8.49
CA LEU A 162 -10.73 -4.91 9.05
C LEU A 162 -10.31 -5.58 10.36
N ASN A 163 -11.26 -5.81 11.26
CA ASN A 163 -11.02 -6.51 12.52
C ASN A 163 -10.61 -7.96 12.29
N TRP A 164 -11.27 -8.66 11.37
CA TRP A 164 -10.91 -10.02 11.03
C TRP A 164 -9.47 -10.10 10.48
N TRP A 165 -9.12 -9.19 9.55
CA TRP A 165 -7.79 -9.15 8.96
C TRP A 165 -6.70 -8.83 9.97
N ARG A 166 -6.96 -7.85 10.87
CA ARG A 166 -6.05 -7.53 11.96
C ARG A 166 -5.77 -8.76 12.85
N ASN A 167 -6.83 -9.45 13.25
CA ASN A 167 -6.68 -10.64 14.09
C ASN A 167 -5.90 -11.75 13.36
N ALA A 168 -6.18 -12.00 12.09
CA ALA A 168 -5.47 -12.97 11.28
C ALA A 168 -3.98 -12.62 11.12
N CYS A 169 -3.63 -11.34 10.87
CA CYS A 169 -2.24 -10.87 10.79
C CYS A 169 -1.52 -10.95 12.15
N ASN A 170 -2.21 -10.66 13.24
CA ASN A 170 -1.65 -10.78 14.58
C ASN A 170 -1.34 -12.24 14.89
N GLU A 171 -2.23 -13.17 14.55
CA GLU A 171 -2.02 -14.60 14.74
C GLU A 171 -0.86 -15.12 13.88
N TRP A 172 -0.86 -14.80 12.57
CA TRP A 172 0.15 -15.27 11.64
C TRP A 172 0.41 -14.26 10.51
N CYS A 173 1.63 -13.76 10.37
CA CYS A 173 2.05 -12.89 9.27
C CYS A 173 3.56 -13.03 9.07
N TYR A 174 3.99 -13.93 8.16
CA TYR A 174 5.40 -14.23 7.92
C TYR A 174 5.73 -14.20 6.42
N ALA A 175 6.99 -13.92 6.09
CA ALA A 175 7.52 -13.86 4.73
C ALA A 175 7.81 -15.26 4.16
N ARG A 176 6.88 -16.19 4.32
CA ARG A 176 6.93 -17.54 3.77
C ARG A 176 5.53 -18.05 3.46
N PHE A 177 5.44 -18.93 2.49
CA PHE A 177 4.19 -19.64 2.22
C PHE A 177 4.07 -20.85 3.15
N GLU A 178 3.01 -20.90 3.95
CA GLU A 178 2.74 -21.97 4.92
C GLU A 178 1.22 -22.10 5.12
N ASP A 179 0.68 -23.29 4.99
CA ASP A 179 -0.74 -23.61 5.21
C ASP A 179 -1.71 -22.65 4.50
N GLY A 180 -1.40 -22.29 3.25
CA GLY A 180 -2.23 -21.39 2.46
C GLY A 180 -2.13 -19.91 2.85
N LYS A 181 -1.16 -19.54 3.71
CA LYS A 181 -0.92 -18.16 4.18
C LYS A 181 0.40 -17.62 3.62
N PHE A 182 0.47 -16.32 3.39
CA PHE A 182 1.68 -15.58 3.04
C PHE A 182 1.50 -14.10 3.38
N GLY A 183 2.32 -13.58 4.29
CA GLY A 183 2.26 -12.18 4.72
C GLY A 183 0.85 -11.79 5.18
N ASP A 184 0.51 -10.56 4.89
CA ASP A 184 -0.81 -9.98 5.14
C ASP A 184 -1.76 -10.13 3.94
N GLN A 185 -1.23 -10.36 2.73
CA GLN A 185 -1.98 -10.27 1.48
C GLN A 185 -2.69 -11.58 1.06
N LYS A 186 -2.16 -12.76 1.40
CA LYS A 186 -2.79 -14.04 1.00
C LYS A 186 -4.17 -14.24 1.62
N TYR A 187 -4.43 -13.59 2.72
CA TYR A 187 -5.74 -13.55 3.37
C TYR A 187 -6.86 -12.95 2.50
N LEU A 188 -6.52 -12.10 1.53
CA LEU A 188 -7.47 -11.40 0.69
C LEU A 188 -8.14 -12.30 -0.36
N ASP A 189 -7.56 -13.48 -0.65
CA ASP A 189 -7.95 -14.31 -1.78
C ASP A 189 -9.42 -14.78 -1.75
N ASP A 190 -10.00 -14.96 -0.58
CA ASP A 190 -11.39 -15.42 -0.43
C ASP A 190 -12.38 -14.31 -0.01
N TRP A 191 -11.93 -13.07 0.17
CA TRP A 191 -12.74 -11.98 0.74
C TRP A 191 -13.99 -11.66 -0.06
N LEU A 192 -13.96 -11.75 -1.39
CA LEU A 192 -15.15 -11.53 -2.22
C LEU A 192 -16.27 -12.52 -1.94
N ASN A 193 -15.93 -13.72 -1.46
CA ASN A 193 -16.88 -14.78 -1.12
C ASN A 193 -17.16 -14.82 0.38
N ARG A 194 -16.19 -14.47 1.21
CA ARG A 194 -16.27 -14.55 2.68
C ARG A 194 -17.07 -13.41 3.28
N PHE A 195 -16.92 -12.20 2.74
CA PHE A 195 -17.45 -10.98 3.34
C PHE A 195 -18.40 -10.22 2.41
N ASN A 196 -19.42 -9.61 3.01
CA ASN A 196 -20.26 -8.66 2.30
C ASN A 196 -19.53 -7.30 2.14
N GLY A 197 -19.76 -6.63 1.02
CA GLY A 197 -19.27 -5.26 0.82
C GLY A 197 -17.83 -5.15 0.34
N VAL A 198 -17.14 -6.26 0.04
CA VAL A 198 -15.83 -6.24 -0.60
C VAL A 198 -15.97 -6.02 -2.10
N TYR A 199 -15.09 -5.20 -2.66
CA TYR A 199 -15.04 -4.87 -4.09
C TYR A 199 -13.60 -5.00 -4.61
N SER A 200 -13.43 -5.69 -5.73
CA SER A 200 -12.15 -5.76 -6.44
C SER A 200 -12.07 -4.65 -7.48
N LEU A 201 -11.05 -3.80 -7.39
CA LEU A 201 -10.81 -2.67 -8.28
C LEU A 201 -10.81 -3.08 -9.76
N LYS A 202 -11.62 -2.42 -10.60
CA LYS A 202 -11.70 -2.69 -12.04
C LYS A 202 -10.83 -1.74 -12.86
N ASN A 203 -10.58 -0.52 -12.39
CA ASN A 203 -9.74 0.45 -13.09
C ASN A 203 -8.32 -0.12 -13.29
N LEU A 204 -7.92 -0.30 -14.53
CA LEU A 204 -6.62 -0.88 -14.88
C LEU A 204 -5.44 0.05 -14.61
N GLY A 205 -5.67 1.35 -14.49
CA GLY A 205 -4.66 2.35 -14.13
C GLY A 205 -4.23 2.29 -12.66
N GLY A 206 -5.04 1.66 -11.80
CA GLY A 206 -4.70 1.33 -10.42
C GLY A 206 -4.12 -0.08 -10.32
N GLY A 207 -2.96 -0.25 -9.68
CA GLY A 207 -2.31 -1.55 -9.49
C GLY A 207 -1.34 -1.97 -10.60
N VAL A 208 -0.86 -1.01 -11.40
CA VAL A 208 0.22 -1.27 -12.35
C VAL A 208 1.55 -1.42 -11.61
N ALA A 209 2.30 -2.48 -11.91
CA ALA A 209 3.51 -2.88 -11.20
C ALA A 209 4.48 -3.64 -12.13
N PRO A 210 5.73 -3.92 -11.71
CA PRO A 210 6.69 -4.62 -12.55
C PRO A 210 6.23 -6.01 -13.02
N TRP A 211 5.41 -6.70 -12.25
CA TRP A 211 4.89 -8.04 -12.57
C TRP A 211 3.75 -8.07 -13.59
N ASN A 212 3.18 -6.90 -13.95
CA ASN A 212 2.01 -6.86 -14.84
C ASN A 212 2.10 -5.78 -15.94
N ILE A 213 3.07 -4.87 -15.88
CA ILE A 213 3.17 -3.73 -16.81
C ILE A 213 3.31 -4.16 -18.28
N GLN A 214 3.83 -5.36 -18.56
CA GLN A 214 4.07 -5.86 -19.90
C GLN A 214 2.79 -6.03 -20.71
N GLN A 215 1.63 -6.18 -20.05
CA GLN A 215 0.31 -6.33 -20.69
C GLN A 215 -0.37 -4.99 -20.99
N TYR A 216 0.21 -3.86 -20.56
CA TYR A 216 -0.36 -2.53 -20.77
C TYR A 216 0.49 -1.70 -21.75
N ASP A 217 -0.19 -0.98 -22.64
CA ASP A 217 0.44 0.01 -23.51
C ASP A 217 0.22 1.41 -22.95
N LEU A 218 1.16 1.86 -22.10
CA LEU A 218 1.10 3.18 -21.45
C LEU A 218 1.33 4.34 -22.44
N SER A 219 1.65 4.09 -23.72
CA SER A 219 1.77 5.13 -24.73
C SER A 219 0.42 5.55 -25.30
N LYS A 220 -0.62 4.75 -25.11
CA LYS A 220 -1.98 5.03 -25.58
C LYS A 220 -2.66 6.04 -24.69
N LYS A 221 -3.27 7.06 -25.28
CA LYS A 221 -4.02 8.11 -24.56
C LYS A 221 -5.22 7.60 -23.77
N GLU A 222 -5.77 6.46 -24.19
CA GLU A 222 -6.93 5.82 -23.56
C GLU A 222 -6.56 5.09 -22.26
N PHE A 223 -5.27 4.83 -22.02
CA PHE A 223 -4.80 4.22 -20.78
C PHE A 223 -4.34 5.31 -19.81
N GLU A 224 -5.18 5.63 -18.83
CA GLU A 224 -4.82 6.54 -17.75
C GLU A 224 -4.14 5.77 -16.62
N LEU A 225 -2.82 5.95 -16.46
CA LEU A 225 -2.08 5.42 -15.33
C LEU A 225 -2.37 6.26 -14.09
N ILE A 226 -2.92 5.63 -13.04
CA ILE A 226 -3.19 6.31 -11.78
C ILE A 226 -1.99 6.20 -10.85
N PHE A 227 -1.48 5.00 -10.61
CA PHE A 227 -0.25 4.81 -9.87
C PHE A 227 0.56 3.62 -10.41
N TYR A 228 1.87 3.66 -10.14
CA TYR A 228 2.79 2.56 -10.37
C TYR A 228 3.43 2.14 -9.05
N HIS A 229 3.50 0.83 -8.80
CA HIS A 229 4.13 0.24 -7.63
C HIS A 229 5.59 -0.14 -7.97
N PHE A 230 6.55 0.57 -7.39
CA PHE A 230 7.98 0.38 -7.66
C PHE A 230 8.58 -0.80 -6.88
N HIS A 231 7.83 -1.90 -6.81
CA HIS A 231 8.24 -3.10 -6.09
C HIS A 231 9.62 -3.61 -6.54
N GLY A 232 10.48 -3.88 -5.55
CA GLY A 232 11.82 -4.42 -5.78
C GLY A 232 12.84 -3.41 -6.31
N PHE A 233 12.45 -2.15 -6.54
CA PHE A 233 13.40 -1.11 -6.92
C PHE A 233 14.26 -0.69 -5.72
N LYS A 234 15.59 -0.61 -5.92
CA LYS A 234 16.55 -0.23 -4.86
C LYS A 234 17.60 0.75 -5.36
N PHE A 235 17.93 1.70 -4.49
CA PHE A 235 19.16 2.48 -4.60
C PHE A 235 20.28 1.69 -3.92
N LEU A 236 21.33 1.40 -4.67
CA LEU A 236 22.53 0.72 -4.18
C LEU A 236 23.65 1.74 -3.98
N GLU A 237 24.74 1.28 -3.34
CA GLU A 237 25.96 2.07 -3.19
C GLU A 237 26.50 2.54 -4.55
N ASN A 238 27.24 3.68 -4.54
CA ASN A 238 27.81 4.31 -5.74
C ASN A 238 26.77 4.70 -6.82
N ASN A 239 25.58 5.14 -6.39
CA ASN A 239 24.49 5.58 -7.26
C ASN A 239 24.02 4.51 -8.27
N LYS A 240 24.27 3.25 -7.98
CA LYS A 240 23.72 2.16 -8.81
C LYS A 240 22.25 1.93 -8.47
N LEU A 241 21.50 1.51 -9.50
CA LEU A 241 20.07 1.23 -9.39
C LEU A 241 19.83 -0.26 -9.67
N GLU A 242 18.99 -0.88 -8.85
CA GLU A 242 18.49 -2.22 -9.06
C GLU A 242 16.98 -2.16 -9.34
N PHE A 243 16.54 -2.75 -10.45
CA PHE A 243 15.15 -2.69 -10.92
C PHE A 243 14.36 -3.98 -10.59
N GLY A 244 14.92 -4.85 -9.77
CA GLY A 244 14.35 -6.17 -9.50
C GLY A 244 14.56 -7.14 -10.70
N ASN A 245 13.87 -8.27 -10.65
CA ASN A 245 14.01 -9.36 -11.65
C ASN A 245 12.95 -9.30 -12.75
N TYR A 246 12.39 -8.13 -13.02
CA TYR A 246 11.30 -7.94 -13.98
C TYR A 246 11.80 -7.37 -15.31
N LYS A 247 11.20 -7.79 -16.43
CA LYS A 247 11.49 -7.23 -17.75
C LYS A 247 10.82 -5.90 -17.94
N LEU A 248 11.60 -4.82 -17.92
CA LEU A 248 11.15 -3.45 -18.14
C LEU A 248 11.54 -2.99 -19.55
N ARG A 249 10.62 -2.33 -20.23
CA ARG A 249 10.85 -1.73 -21.55
C ARG A 249 11.60 -0.40 -21.40
N LYS A 250 12.31 0.05 -22.44
CA LYS A 250 12.93 1.39 -22.45
C LYS A 250 11.93 2.52 -22.18
N PHE A 251 10.69 2.36 -22.65
CA PHE A 251 9.60 3.27 -22.39
C PHE A 251 9.30 3.35 -20.89
N ASP A 252 9.19 2.21 -20.20
CA ASP A 252 8.88 2.14 -18.77
C ASP A 252 9.98 2.83 -17.94
N LEU A 253 11.25 2.54 -18.24
CA LEU A 253 12.40 3.18 -17.58
C LEU A 253 12.39 4.71 -17.77
N LYS A 254 12.09 5.19 -18.97
CA LYS A 254 12.06 6.63 -19.27
C LYS A 254 10.87 7.35 -18.61
N ASN A 255 9.68 6.75 -18.63
CA ASN A 255 8.45 7.46 -18.28
C ASN A 255 7.95 7.19 -16.85
N LEU A 256 8.39 6.08 -16.22
CA LEU A 256 8.03 5.74 -14.86
C LEU A 256 9.23 5.92 -13.90
N TYR A 257 10.33 5.22 -14.17
CA TYR A 257 11.47 5.21 -13.24
C TYR A 257 12.24 6.53 -13.23
N LYS A 258 12.44 7.19 -14.39
CA LYS A 258 13.14 8.47 -14.41
C LYS A 258 12.44 9.54 -13.56
N PRO A 259 11.11 9.79 -13.66
CA PRO A 259 10.42 10.74 -12.79
C PRO A 259 10.45 10.35 -11.29
N TYR A 260 10.45 9.05 -10.98
CA TYR A 260 10.51 8.55 -9.61
C TYR A 260 11.89 8.74 -8.96
N ILE A 261 12.96 8.70 -9.74
CA ILE A 261 14.34 8.83 -9.28
C ILE A 261 14.77 10.30 -9.16
N SER A 262 14.14 11.21 -9.91
CA SER A 262 14.48 12.65 -9.97
C SER A 262 14.06 13.40 -8.73
#